data_e394aab81352c9d3476d364213bae565
#
_entry.id   e394aab81352c9d3476d364213bae565
#
_cell.length_a   1.000
_cell.length_b   1.000
_cell.length_c   1.000
_cell.angle_alpha   90.00
_cell.angle_beta   90.00
_cell.angle_gamma   90.00
#
_symmetry.space_group_name_H-M   'P 1'
#
loop_
_entity.id
_entity.type
_entity.pdbx_description
1 polymer ?
#
loop_
_entity_poly.entity_id
_entity_poly.type
_entity_poly.pdbx_seq_one_letter_code
_entity_poly.pdbx_strand_id
1 'polypeptide(L)'
;MHTFEAGTFDAVVVGAGHAGCEAALALARTGQRTLCLTMNLDSVALMACNPAIGGSSKGHLVREIDALGGEMGRAADETYIQLKLLNTGKGPAVHSLRAQMDKRRYHERMKRALESTENLYLRQGECVRILVENGSVSGVLTATGAIFRARAVVLATGVYLKSRIIIGEASFQQGPTGLQDAKHLSSCLEELGFPLRRFKTGTPARVNRRSIDFSKTEPQYGDPKAPPFSFLTEQKRSADYPCFLTYTNERTHEIIRNNLHRA
;
A
#
# COMPACT_ATOMS: atom_id res chain seq x y z
N MET A 1 -22.84 22.42 -1.92
CA MET A 1 -21.78 22.30 -0.89
C MET A 1 -21.11 23.66 -0.75
N HIS A 2 -20.98 24.18 0.45
CA HIS A 2 -20.19 25.40 0.70
C HIS A 2 -18.71 25.08 0.59
N THR A 3 -17.96 25.84 -0.20
CA THR A 3 -16.52 25.63 -0.41
C THR A 3 -15.71 26.77 0.22
N PHE A 4 -14.49 26.49 0.66
CA PHE A 4 -13.59 27.45 1.25
C PHE A 4 -12.12 27.11 0.93
N GLU A 5 -11.28 28.13 0.81
CA GLU A 5 -9.84 27.97 0.61
C GLU A 5 -9.18 27.47 1.90
N ALA A 6 -8.51 26.33 1.83
CA ALA A 6 -7.91 25.65 2.97
C ALA A 6 -6.38 25.65 2.97
N GLY A 7 -5.77 26.14 1.90
CA GLY A 7 -4.32 26.31 1.80
C GLY A 7 -3.78 26.12 0.39
N THR A 8 -2.52 26.52 0.21
CA THR A 8 -1.78 26.44 -1.06
C THR A 8 -0.54 25.59 -0.87
N PHE A 9 -0.27 24.68 -1.81
CA PHE A 9 0.83 23.74 -1.82
C PHE A 9 1.48 23.70 -3.21
N ASP A 10 2.69 23.20 -3.31
CA ASP A 10 3.30 22.90 -4.61
C ASP A 10 2.67 21.66 -5.23
N ALA A 11 2.40 20.65 -4.39
CA ALA A 11 1.77 19.41 -4.83
C ALA A 11 0.80 18.86 -3.79
N VAL A 12 -0.25 18.16 -4.27
CA VAL A 12 -1.15 17.37 -3.45
C VAL A 12 -1.04 15.90 -3.86
N VAL A 13 -0.80 15.02 -2.89
CA VAL A 13 -0.83 13.57 -3.07
C VAL A 13 -2.14 13.03 -2.51
N VAL A 14 -2.95 12.40 -3.34
CA VAL A 14 -4.25 11.82 -2.97
C VAL A 14 -4.10 10.35 -2.68
N GLY A 15 -4.13 9.99 -1.42
CA GLY A 15 -3.95 8.64 -0.89
C GLY A 15 -2.60 8.44 -0.20
N ALA A 16 -2.62 7.97 1.04
CA ALA A 16 -1.44 7.64 1.84
C ALA A 16 -1.20 6.11 1.93
N GLY A 17 -1.45 5.38 0.84
CA GLY A 17 -0.97 4.01 0.66
C GLY A 17 0.53 3.99 0.39
N HIS A 18 1.11 2.81 0.07
CA HIS A 18 2.56 2.70 -0.14
C HIS A 18 3.08 3.68 -1.20
N ALA A 19 2.44 3.75 -2.36
CA ALA A 19 2.83 4.65 -3.44
C ALA A 19 2.68 6.13 -3.05
N GLY A 20 1.59 6.47 -2.35
CA GLY A 20 1.35 7.85 -1.91
C GLY A 20 2.34 8.31 -0.83
N CYS A 21 2.71 7.43 0.09
CA CYS A 21 3.75 7.73 1.07
C CYS A 21 5.09 8.05 0.38
N GLU A 22 5.53 7.21 -0.56
CA GLU A 22 6.79 7.43 -1.28
C GLU A 22 6.75 8.72 -2.12
N ALA A 23 5.64 8.98 -2.84
CA ALA A 23 5.47 10.19 -3.62
C ALA A 23 5.50 11.46 -2.75
N ALA A 24 4.79 11.44 -1.61
CA ALA A 24 4.74 12.56 -0.70
C ALA A 24 6.10 12.85 -0.05
N LEU A 25 6.81 11.81 0.39
CA LEU A 25 8.15 11.92 0.95
C LEU A 25 9.16 12.45 -0.08
N ALA A 26 9.12 11.92 -1.31
CA ALA A 26 10.00 12.37 -2.40
C ALA A 26 9.80 13.86 -2.71
N LEU A 27 8.55 14.30 -2.87
CA LEU A 27 8.22 15.71 -3.11
C LEU A 27 8.69 16.62 -1.97
N ALA A 28 8.40 16.24 -0.73
CA ALA A 28 8.79 17.04 0.44
C ALA A 28 10.31 17.13 0.60
N ARG A 29 11.02 16.03 0.41
CA ARG A 29 12.49 15.96 0.49
C ARG A 29 13.20 16.74 -0.62
N THR A 30 12.53 16.97 -1.74
CA THR A 30 13.02 17.89 -2.80
C THR A 30 12.62 19.36 -2.57
N GLY A 31 12.12 19.69 -1.38
CA GLY A 31 11.80 21.06 -0.98
C GLY A 31 10.40 21.52 -1.40
N GLN A 32 9.56 20.64 -1.96
CA GLN A 32 8.21 21.02 -2.36
C GLN A 32 7.27 21.02 -1.14
N ARG A 33 6.53 22.10 -0.94
CA ARG A 33 5.45 22.14 0.06
C ARG A 33 4.34 21.20 -0.36
N THR A 34 4.24 20.05 0.28
CA THR A 34 3.44 18.91 -0.15
C THR A 34 2.31 18.61 0.84
N LEU A 35 1.08 18.47 0.32
CA LEU A 35 -0.05 17.95 1.08
C LEU A 35 -0.28 16.48 0.72
N CYS A 36 -0.32 15.59 1.70
CA CYS A 36 -0.77 14.21 1.56
C CYS A 36 -2.16 14.06 2.17
N LEU A 37 -3.16 13.76 1.34
CA LEU A 37 -4.54 13.52 1.77
C LEU A 37 -4.80 12.02 1.92
N THR A 38 -5.35 11.62 3.05
CA THR A 38 -5.84 10.25 3.28
C THR A 38 -7.24 10.28 3.86
N MET A 39 -8.06 9.30 3.52
CA MET A 39 -9.41 9.19 4.11
C MET A 39 -9.40 8.80 5.58
N ASN A 40 -8.31 8.17 6.05
CA ASN A 40 -8.15 7.76 7.45
C ASN A 40 -6.67 7.76 7.83
N LEU A 41 -6.31 8.49 8.87
CA LEU A 41 -4.93 8.59 9.38
C LEU A 41 -4.41 7.29 10.00
N ASP A 42 -5.30 6.39 10.41
CA ASP A 42 -4.95 5.07 10.95
C ASP A 42 -4.81 4.00 9.86
N SER A 43 -4.92 4.40 8.58
CA SER A 43 -4.73 3.53 7.42
C SER A 43 -3.52 3.91 6.55
N VAL A 44 -2.64 4.78 7.02
CA VAL A 44 -1.39 5.12 6.33
C VAL A 44 -0.57 3.86 6.10
N ALA A 45 -0.13 3.64 4.85
CA ALA A 45 0.63 2.46 4.43
C ALA A 45 0.00 1.13 4.89
N LEU A 46 -1.34 1.04 4.91
CA LEU A 46 -2.07 -0.14 5.37
C LEU A 46 -1.80 -1.34 4.46
N MET A 47 -1.37 -2.44 5.06
CA MET A 47 -1.23 -3.74 4.39
C MET A 47 -2.55 -4.51 4.45
N ALA A 48 -3.50 -4.15 3.59
CA ALA A 48 -4.85 -4.71 3.61
C ALA A 48 -4.90 -6.18 3.15
N CYS A 49 -3.99 -6.59 2.25
CA CYS A 49 -3.91 -7.94 1.70
C CYS A 49 -2.94 -8.80 2.53
N ASN A 50 -1.73 -9.01 2.05
CA ASN A 50 -0.68 -9.72 2.75
C ASN A 50 0.18 -8.75 3.56
N PRO A 51 0.56 -9.10 4.80
CA PRO A 51 1.50 -8.31 5.57
C PRO A 51 2.93 -8.61 5.10
N ALA A 52 3.24 -8.30 3.84
CA ALA A 52 4.53 -8.61 3.24
C ALA A 52 5.00 -7.49 2.31
N ILE A 53 6.31 -7.21 2.36
CA ILE A 53 7.02 -6.33 1.43
C ILE A 53 7.93 -7.18 0.55
N GLY A 54 8.03 -6.84 -0.72
CA GLY A 54 8.86 -7.55 -1.68
C GLY A 54 8.22 -8.83 -2.22
N GLY A 55 9.04 -9.82 -2.50
CA GLY A 55 8.70 -11.02 -3.27
C GLY A 55 9.15 -10.89 -4.72
N SER A 56 8.93 -11.94 -5.53
CA SER A 56 9.36 -11.98 -6.93
C SER A 56 8.87 -10.75 -7.69
N SER A 57 9.75 -10.10 -8.42
CA SER A 57 9.58 -8.83 -9.17
C SER A 57 9.28 -7.59 -8.30
N LYS A 58 8.79 -7.75 -7.08
CA LYS A 58 8.46 -6.63 -6.18
C LYS A 58 9.65 -6.20 -5.31
N GLY A 59 10.45 -7.15 -4.83
CA GLY A 59 11.64 -6.86 -4.03
C GLY A 59 12.67 -6.01 -4.78
N HIS A 60 12.78 -6.18 -6.09
CA HIS A 60 13.63 -5.37 -6.96
C HIS A 60 13.17 -3.90 -6.95
N LEU A 61 11.86 -3.66 -7.15
CA LEU A 61 11.29 -2.31 -7.13
C LEU A 61 11.48 -1.61 -5.77
N VAL A 62 11.38 -2.34 -4.66
CA VAL A 62 11.65 -1.77 -3.33
C VAL A 62 13.09 -1.29 -3.23
N ARG A 63 14.05 -2.05 -3.75
CA ARG A 63 15.47 -1.65 -3.75
C ARG A 63 15.76 -0.50 -4.71
N GLU A 64 15.09 -0.44 -5.86
CA GLU A 64 15.18 0.69 -6.78
C GLU A 64 14.66 1.99 -6.13
N ILE A 65 13.51 1.91 -5.44
CA ILE A 65 12.96 3.04 -4.68
C ILE A 65 13.92 3.46 -3.56
N ASP A 66 14.48 2.49 -2.83
CA ASP A 66 15.45 2.76 -1.75
C ASP A 66 16.71 3.48 -2.29
N ALA A 67 17.24 3.03 -3.43
CA ALA A 67 18.38 3.67 -4.10
C ALA A 67 18.11 5.14 -4.49
N LEU A 68 16.85 5.52 -4.67
CA LEU A 68 16.41 6.89 -4.93
C LEU A 68 16.05 7.65 -3.65
N GLY A 69 16.34 7.10 -2.47
CA GLY A 69 16.08 7.73 -1.17
C GLY A 69 14.67 7.46 -0.62
N GLY A 70 14.01 6.39 -1.09
CA GLY A 70 12.69 5.98 -0.59
C GLY A 70 12.70 5.48 0.85
N GLU A 71 11.54 5.33 1.42
CA GLU A 71 11.35 5.00 2.85
C GLU A 71 10.94 3.54 3.09
N MET A 72 10.32 2.90 2.10
CA MET A 72 9.73 1.57 2.23
C MET A 72 10.76 0.50 2.65
N GLY A 73 11.96 0.54 2.07
CA GLY A 73 13.05 -0.40 2.38
C GLY A 73 13.48 -0.28 3.83
N ARG A 74 13.73 0.93 4.30
CA ARG A 74 14.10 1.25 5.69
C ARG A 74 13.02 0.82 6.67
N ALA A 75 11.77 1.22 6.41
CA ALA A 75 10.64 0.85 7.25
C ALA A 75 10.44 -0.67 7.29
N ALA A 76 10.68 -1.38 6.18
CA ALA A 76 10.63 -2.83 6.14
C ALA A 76 11.70 -3.45 7.04
N ASP A 77 12.94 -2.99 6.96
CA ASP A 77 14.05 -3.51 7.78
C ASP A 77 13.86 -3.29 9.29
N GLU A 78 13.20 -2.19 9.67
CA GLU A 78 12.89 -1.88 11.06
C GLU A 78 11.71 -2.68 11.63
N THR A 79 10.82 -3.21 10.79
CA THR A 79 9.51 -3.73 11.25
C THR A 79 9.16 -5.14 10.77
N TYR A 80 10.05 -5.81 10.00
CA TYR A 80 9.78 -7.19 9.60
C TYR A 80 9.78 -8.15 10.79
N ILE A 81 9.08 -9.26 10.63
CA ILE A 81 9.07 -10.40 11.56
C ILE A 81 9.77 -11.62 10.97
N GLN A 82 9.96 -11.66 9.65
CA GLN A 82 10.75 -12.65 8.94
C GLN A 82 11.28 -12.03 7.65
N LEU A 83 12.52 -12.32 7.30
CA LEU A 83 13.16 -11.92 6.06
C LEU A 83 13.69 -13.15 5.32
N LYS A 84 13.42 -13.24 4.01
CA LYS A 84 13.85 -14.36 3.17
C LYS A 84 14.29 -13.90 1.79
N LEU A 85 15.35 -14.51 1.28
CA LEU A 85 15.76 -14.37 -0.11
C LEU A 85 15.10 -15.49 -0.93
N LEU A 86 14.32 -15.11 -1.93
CA LEU A 86 13.60 -16.02 -2.82
C LEU A 86 14.38 -16.31 -4.09
N ASN A 87 14.07 -17.43 -4.74
CA ASN A 87 14.61 -17.84 -6.04
C ASN A 87 16.13 -18.11 -6.04
N THR A 88 16.72 -18.45 -4.91
CA THR A 88 18.16 -18.71 -4.78
C THR A 88 18.68 -19.86 -5.62
N GLY A 89 17.81 -20.79 -6.01
CA GLY A 89 18.15 -21.87 -6.96
C GLY A 89 18.12 -21.45 -8.44
N LYS A 90 17.92 -20.17 -8.75
CA LYS A 90 17.90 -19.58 -10.11
C LYS A 90 19.01 -18.56 -10.25
N GLY A 91 19.15 -17.98 -11.44
CA GLY A 91 20.15 -16.94 -11.68
C GLY A 91 19.95 -15.68 -10.81
N PRO A 92 21.02 -14.92 -10.51
CA PRO A 92 21.00 -13.79 -9.58
C PRO A 92 19.97 -12.70 -9.93
N ALA A 93 19.68 -12.52 -11.21
CA ALA A 93 18.71 -11.52 -11.67
C ALA A 93 17.29 -11.70 -11.14
N VAL A 94 16.93 -12.90 -10.71
CA VAL A 94 15.61 -13.20 -10.13
C VAL A 94 15.63 -13.40 -8.62
N HIS A 95 16.79 -13.26 -7.97
CA HIS A 95 16.88 -13.25 -6.50
C HIS A 95 16.07 -12.07 -5.98
N SER A 96 15.14 -12.32 -5.06
CA SER A 96 14.25 -11.28 -4.57
C SER A 96 14.01 -11.40 -3.08
N LEU A 97 14.13 -10.29 -2.38
CA LEU A 97 13.83 -10.21 -0.96
C LEU A 97 12.31 -10.22 -0.74
N ARG A 98 11.91 -10.93 0.30
CA ARG A 98 10.54 -10.89 0.85
C ARG A 98 10.60 -10.81 2.37
N ALA A 99 9.99 -9.76 2.93
CA ALA A 99 9.79 -9.63 4.35
C ALA A 99 8.33 -9.88 4.72
N GLN A 100 8.08 -10.71 5.73
CA GLN A 100 6.82 -10.73 6.44
C GLN A 100 6.85 -9.62 7.48
N MET A 101 5.78 -8.85 7.57
CA MET A 101 5.76 -7.61 8.32
C MET A 101 4.91 -7.70 9.59
N ASP A 102 5.34 -7.03 10.64
CA ASP A 102 4.42 -6.52 11.64
C ASP A 102 3.70 -5.30 11.05
N LYS A 103 2.49 -5.51 10.53
CA LYS A 103 1.76 -4.47 9.81
C LYS A 103 1.38 -3.25 10.65
N ARG A 104 1.26 -3.41 11.99
CA ARG A 104 1.00 -2.28 12.91
C ARG A 104 2.25 -1.43 13.06
N ARG A 105 3.37 -2.05 13.37
CA ARG A 105 4.66 -1.33 13.50
C ARG A 105 5.06 -0.67 12.19
N TYR A 106 4.82 -1.33 11.04
CA TYR A 106 5.08 -0.73 9.74
C TYR A 106 4.22 0.51 9.48
N HIS A 107 2.91 0.43 9.76
CA HIS A 107 2.01 1.57 9.68
C HIS A 107 2.49 2.74 10.56
N GLU A 108 2.75 2.48 11.84
CA GLU A 108 3.23 3.49 12.80
C GLU A 108 4.55 4.12 12.34
N ARG A 109 5.47 3.30 11.82
CA ARG A 109 6.77 3.75 11.32
C ARG A 109 6.63 4.64 10.09
N MET A 110 5.77 4.26 9.14
CA MET A 110 5.52 5.06 7.93
C MET A 110 4.76 6.34 8.25
N LYS A 111 3.75 6.29 9.12
CA LYS A 111 3.02 7.47 9.58
C LYS A 111 3.95 8.48 10.23
N ARG A 112 4.82 8.03 11.13
CA ARG A 112 5.83 8.89 11.76
C ARG A 112 6.76 9.52 10.73
N ALA A 113 7.19 8.79 9.70
CA ALA A 113 8.01 9.35 8.64
C ALA A 113 7.32 10.50 7.90
N LEU A 114 6.02 10.34 7.58
CA LEU A 114 5.25 11.42 6.95
C LEU A 114 5.10 12.64 7.89
N GLU A 115 4.78 12.40 9.16
CA GLU A 115 4.50 13.47 10.13
C GLU A 115 5.76 14.25 10.55
N SER A 116 6.95 13.61 10.49
CA SER A 116 8.23 14.22 10.87
C SER A 116 9.02 14.82 9.70
N THR A 117 8.57 14.64 8.46
CA THR A 117 9.28 15.17 7.29
C THR A 117 8.93 16.64 7.08
N GLU A 118 9.93 17.49 7.00
CA GLU A 118 9.79 18.91 6.70
C GLU A 118 9.09 19.09 5.34
N ASN A 119 8.30 20.17 5.19
CA ASN A 119 7.49 20.48 4.02
C ASN A 119 6.36 19.49 3.70
N LEU A 120 6.11 18.46 4.53
CA LEU A 120 5.04 17.51 4.35
C LEU A 120 3.89 17.75 5.35
N TYR A 121 2.69 17.85 4.83
CA TYR A 121 1.46 18.04 5.60
C TYR A 121 0.53 16.85 5.39
N LEU A 122 0.38 16.02 6.38
CA LEU A 122 -0.56 14.89 6.35
C LEU A 122 -1.91 15.33 6.89
N ARG A 123 -2.99 15.17 6.09
CA ARG A 123 -4.35 15.53 6.50
C ARG A 123 -5.35 14.44 6.15
N GLN A 124 -6.37 14.33 6.99
CA GLN A 124 -7.51 13.48 6.72
C GLN A 124 -8.54 14.21 5.86
N GLY A 125 -9.00 13.56 4.81
CA GLY A 125 -10.06 14.06 3.93
C GLY A 125 -10.23 13.18 2.69
N GLU A 126 -11.47 13.06 2.22
CA GLU A 126 -11.76 12.45 0.91
C GLU A 126 -11.61 13.52 -0.18
N CYS A 127 -10.71 13.29 -1.13
CA CYS A 127 -10.67 14.07 -2.37
C CYS A 127 -11.83 13.65 -3.26
N VAL A 128 -12.70 14.58 -3.60
CA VAL A 128 -13.87 14.32 -4.44
C VAL A 128 -13.74 14.87 -5.85
N ARG A 129 -12.85 15.85 -6.05
CA ARG A 129 -12.65 16.48 -7.37
C ARG A 129 -11.23 17.00 -7.52
N ILE A 130 -10.69 16.88 -8.72
CA ILE A 130 -9.52 17.61 -9.20
C ILE A 130 -10.02 18.89 -9.83
N LEU A 131 -9.43 20.01 -9.43
CA LEU A 131 -9.75 21.32 -9.99
C LEU A 131 -8.84 21.60 -11.17
N VAL A 132 -9.43 22.05 -12.26
CA VAL A 132 -8.72 22.40 -13.50
C VAL A 132 -9.16 23.81 -13.93
N GLU A 133 -8.21 24.68 -14.17
CA GLU A 133 -8.41 26.03 -14.64
C GLU A 133 -7.50 26.27 -15.86
N ASN A 134 -8.07 26.78 -16.95
CA ASN A 134 -7.34 27.03 -18.20
C ASN A 134 -6.55 25.81 -18.73
N GLY A 135 -7.12 24.60 -18.59
CA GLY A 135 -6.49 23.35 -19.05
C GLY A 135 -5.38 22.80 -18.15
N SER A 136 -5.11 23.45 -17.01
CA SER A 136 -4.09 23.04 -16.04
C SER A 136 -4.69 22.71 -14.69
N VAL A 137 -4.07 21.79 -13.95
CA VAL A 137 -4.46 21.50 -12.57
C VAL A 137 -4.28 22.73 -11.71
N SER A 138 -5.29 23.07 -10.90
CA SER A 138 -5.27 24.18 -9.95
C SER A 138 -5.44 23.75 -8.49
N GLY A 139 -5.71 22.47 -8.24
CA GLY A 139 -5.86 21.94 -6.89
C GLY A 139 -6.83 20.76 -6.78
N VAL A 140 -7.31 20.55 -5.56
CA VAL A 140 -8.30 19.51 -5.24
C VAL A 140 -9.40 20.06 -4.33
N LEU A 141 -10.59 19.46 -4.44
CA LEU A 141 -11.73 19.69 -3.56
C LEU A 141 -11.97 18.45 -2.71
N THR A 142 -12.19 18.64 -1.43
CA THR A 142 -12.56 17.55 -0.50
C THR A 142 -14.07 17.46 -0.30
N ALA A 143 -14.53 16.32 0.24
CA ALA A 143 -15.92 16.08 0.58
C ALA A 143 -16.50 17.07 1.62
N THR A 144 -15.65 17.73 2.40
CA THR A 144 -16.03 18.75 3.38
C THR A 144 -16.06 20.17 2.82
N GLY A 145 -15.77 20.35 1.53
CA GLY A 145 -15.75 21.66 0.87
C GLY A 145 -14.41 22.38 0.95
N ALA A 146 -13.38 21.79 1.56
CA ALA A 146 -12.05 22.38 1.59
C ALA A 146 -11.38 22.33 0.22
N ILE A 147 -10.90 23.46 -0.27
CA ILE A 147 -10.11 23.60 -1.49
C ILE A 147 -8.65 23.71 -1.10
N PHE A 148 -7.82 22.83 -1.61
CA PHE A 148 -6.38 22.90 -1.52
C PHE A 148 -5.80 23.23 -2.89
N ARG A 149 -5.24 24.43 -3.03
CA ARG A 149 -4.60 24.87 -4.28
C ARG A 149 -3.26 24.19 -4.47
N ALA A 150 -3.00 23.74 -5.69
CA ALA A 150 -1.71 23.15 -6.05
C ALA A 150 -1.51 23.15 -7.56
N ARG A 151 -0.26 23.23 -7.99
CA ARG A 151 0.14 23.15 -9.40
C ARG A 151 0.35 21.71 -9.91
N ALA A 152 0.37 20.73 -8.99
CA ALA A 152 0.49 19.31 -9.33
C ALA A 152 -0.36 18.45 -8.39
N VAL A 153 -0.95 17.38 -8.92
CA VAL A 153 -1.70 16.37 -8.15
C VAL A 153 -1.19 14.99 -8.52
N VAL A 154 -0.82 14.22 -7.51
CA VAL A 154 -0.44 12.81 -7.65
C VAL A 154 -1.57 11.94 -7.15
N LEU A 155 -2.12 11.08 -8.01
CA LEU A 155 -3.18 10.15 -7.65
C LEU A 155 -2.58 8.81 -7.23
N ALA A 156 -2.72 8.46 -5.96
CA ALA A 156 -2.26 7.21 -5.36
C ALA A 156 -3.41 6.51 -4.61
N THR A 157 -4.59 6.47 -5.22
CA THR A 157 -5.86 6.07 -4.61
C THR A 157 -5.99 4.57 -4.34
N GLY A 158 -5.05 3.76 -4.83
CA GLY A 158 -5.02 2.31 -4.58
C GLY A 158 -6.32 1.63 -5.00
N VAL A 159 -6.92 0.89 -4.07
CA VAL A 159 -8.12 0.07 -4.30
C VAL A 159 -9.38 0.68 -3.67
N TYR A 160 -9.43 2.00 -3.47
CA TYR A 160 -10.52 2.67 -2.74
C TYR A 160 -11.59 3.30 -3.64
N LEU A 161 -11.30 3.54 -4.94
CA LEU A 161 -12.26 4.18 -5.85
C LEU A 161 -13.46 3.28 -6.13
N LYS A 162 -14.66 3.68 -5.66
CA LYS A 162 -15.91 2.89 -5.77
C LYS A 162 -15.66 1.41 -5.47
N SER A 163 -14.96 1.15 -4.37
CA SER A 163 -14.44 -0.17 -4.02
C SER A 163 -15.56 -1.13 -3.64
N ARG A 164 -15.34 -2.42 -3.90
CA ARG A 164 -16.27 -3.49 -3.57
C ARG A 164 -15.54 -4.65 -2.92
N ILE A 165 -16.01 -5.06 -1.75
CA ILE A 165 -15.49 -6.21 -1.01
C ILE A 165 -16.38 -7.42 -1.32
N ILE A 166 -15.75 -8.56 -1.58
CA ILE A 166 -16.43 -9.83 -1.82
C ILE A 166 -15.88 -10.85 -0.82
N ILE A 167 -16.76 -11.44 -0.03
CA ILE A 167 -16.44 -12.47 0.97
C ILE A 167 -17.43 -13.62 0.78
N GLY A 168 -17.00 -14.72 0.18
CA GLY A 168 -17.91 -15.78 -0.23
C GLY A 168 -18.97 -15.26 -1.20
N GLU A 169 -20.23 -15.39 -0.84
CA GLU A 169 -21.37 -14.89 -1.60
C GLU A 169 -21.76 -13.44 -1.25
N ALA A 170 -21.26 -12.91 -0.14
CA ALA A 170 -21.56 -11.57 0.30
C ALA A 170 -20.73 -10.53 -0.46
N SER A 171 -21.37 -9.42 -0.81
CA SER A 171 -20.74 -8.31 -1.53
C SER A 171 -21.16 -6.97 -0.95
N PHE A 172 -20.18 -6.14 -0.63
CA PHE A 172 -20.36 -4.85 0.04
C PHE A 172 -19.62 -3.74 -0.71
N GLN A 173 -20.24 -2.58 -0.82
CA GLN A 173 -19.57 -1.38 -1.30
C GLN A 173 -18.82 -0.73 -0.13
N GLN A 174 -17.57 -1.11 0.03
CA GLN A 174 -16.67 -0.65 1.08
C GLN A 174 -15.23 -0.71 0.62
N GLY A 175 -14.34 0.04 1.28
CA GLY A 175 -12.90 -0.12 1.16
C GLY A 175 -12.37 -1.34 1.93
N PRO A 176 -11.09 -1.69 1.74
CA PRO A 176 -10.44 -2.80 2.42
C PRO A 176 -10.61 -2.75 3.95
N THR A 177 -10.78 -3.90 4.58
CA THR A 177 -10.89 -4.05 6.05
C THR A 177 -12.03 -3.26 6.71
N GLY A 178 -13.13 -3.02 5.99
CA GLY A 178 -14.29 -2.30 6.50
C GLY A 178 -14.14 -0.77 6.50
N LEU A 179 -13.09 -0.23 5.87
CA LEU A 179 -12.91 1.21 5.70
C LEU A 179 -13.88 1.76 4.65
N GLN A 180 -14.05 3.08 4.64
CA GLN A 180 -14.86 3.74 3.62
C GLN A 180 -14.23 3.63 2.24
N ASP A 181 -15.06 3.58 1.20
CA ASP A 181 -14.64 3.73 -0.20
C ASP A 181 -14.76 5.20 -0.65
N ALA A 182 -13.95 5.60 -1.62
CA ALA A 182 -14.03 6.92 -2.25
C ALA A 182 -15.08 6.87 -3.37
N LYS A 183 -16.18 7.63 -3.20
CA LYS A 183 -17.36 7.52 -4.07
C LYS A 183 -17.35 8.47 -5.27
N HIS A 184 -16.73 9.63 -5.13
CA HIS A 184 -16.95 10.74 -6.05
C HIS A 184 -15.81 10.95 -7.06
N LEU A 185 -14.56 10.70 -6.69
CA LEU A 185 -13.40 11.01 -7.53
C LEU A 185 -13.39 10.24 -8.86
N SER A 186 -13.96 9.03 -8.90
CA SER A 186 -14.04 8.25 -10.15
C SER A 186 -14.80 9.02 -11.25
N SER A 187 -15.94 9.61 -10.93
CA SER A 187 -16.73 10.37 -11.91
C SER A 187 -15.98 11.62 -12.39
N CYS A 188 -15.28 12.29 -11.49
CA CYS A 188 -14.42 13.43 -11.86
C CYS A 188 -13.30 13.01 -12.84
N LEU A 189 -12.67 11.85 -12.62
CA LEU A 189 -11.64 11.34 -13.53
C LEU A 189 -12.19 11.00 -14.91
N GLU A 190 -13.38 10.41 -14.96
CA GLU A 190 -14.08 10.13 -16.22
C GLU A 190 -14.44 11.42 -16.97
N GLU A 191 -14.95 12.45 -16.27
CA GLU A 191 -15.20 13.80 -16.80
C GLU A 191 -13.93 14.46 -17.39
N LEU A 192 -12.77 14.18 -16.78
CA LEU A 192 -11.46 14.66 -17.26
C LEU A 192 -10.88 13.79 -18.40
N GLY A 193 -11.60 12.78 -18.87
CA GLY A 193 -11.20 11.94 -19.99
C GLY A 193 -10.33 10.73 -19.64
N PHE A 194 -10.18 10.39 -18.36
CA PHE A 194 -9.43 9.19 -17.94
C PHE A 194 -10.34 7.95 -17.98
N PRO A 195 -10.05 6.97 -18.85
CA PRO A 195 -10.82 5.73 -18.87
C PRO A 195 -10.51 4.88 -17.65
N LEU A 196 -11.51 4.53 -16.87
CA LEU A 196 -11.36 3.70 -15.68
C LEU A 196 -11.71 2.24 -15.99
N ARG A 197 -10.94 1.31 -15.42
CA ARG A 197 -11.20 -0.12 -15.48
C ARG A 197 -11.20 -0.71 -14.09
N ARG A 198 -12.07 -1.71 -13.89
CA ARG A 198 -12.12 -2.43 -12.61
C ARG A 198 -11.11 -3.55 -12.59
N PHE A 199 -10.32 -3.60 -11.51
CA PHE A 199 -9.40 -4.69 -11.24
C PHE A 199 -9.82 -5.41 -9.96
N LYS A 200 -9.58 -6.71 -9.91
CA LYS A 200 -9.74 -7.54 -8.72
C LYS A 200 -8.36 -7.81 -8.10
N THR A 201 -8.28 -7.77 -6.80
CA THR A 201 -7.15 -8.30 -6.03
C THR A 201 -7.66 -9.35 -5.04
N GLY A 202 -6.93 -10.44 -4.87
CA GLY A 202 -7.27 -11.49 -3.92
C GLY A 202 -6.55 -11.30 -2.59
N THR A 203 -7.28 -11.46 -1.50
CA THR A 203 -6.70 -11.55 -0.14
C THR A 203 -6.82 -12.98 0.33
N PRO A 204 -5.74 -13.62 0.83
CA PRO A 204 -5.81 -14.97 1.37
C PRO A 204 -6.73 -15.03 2.59
N ALA A 205 -7.39 -16.17 2.77
CA ALA A 205 -8.27 -16.39 3.92
C ALA A 205 -7.52 -16.18 5.25
N ARG A 206 -8.15 -15.47 6.17
CA ARG A 206 -7.68 -15.35 7.56
C ARG A 206 -8.28 -16.52 8.35
N VAL A 207 -7.42 -17.36 8.90
CA VAL A 207 -7.84 -18.51 9.70
C VAL A 207 -7.52 -18.31 11.16
N ASN A 208 -8.33 -18.91 12.03
CA ASN A 208 -8.04 -18.89 13.46
C ASN A 208 -6.82 -19.77 13.73
N ARG A 209 -5.79 -19.22 14.37
CA ARG A 209 -4.58 -19.96 14.71
C ARG A 209 -4.86 -21.25 15.49
N ARG A 210 -5.89 -21.25 16.35
CA ARG A 210 -6.28 -22.43 17.15
C ARG A 210 -6.87 -23.56 16.32
N SER A 211 -7.33 -23.29 15.09
CA SER A 211 -7.85 -24.31 14.17
C SER A 211 -6.78 -24.93 13.28
N ILE A 212 -5.53 -24.48 13.38
CA ILE A 212 -4.42 -25.00 12.57
C ILE A 212 -3.77 -26.18 13.32
N ASP A 213 -3.70 -27.32 12.66
CA ASP A 213 -2.91 -28.46 13.11
C ASP A 213 -1.47 -28.29 12.63
N PHE A 214 -0.64 -27.66 13.47
CA PHE A 214 0.76 -27.40 13.15
C PHE A 214 1.61 -28.67 13.00
N SER A 215 1.17 -29.81 13.53
CA SER A 215 1.86 -31.08 13.35
C SER A 215 1.86 -31.57 11.89
N LYS A 216 0.92 -31.08 11.08
CA LYS A 216 0.79 -31.37 9.64
C LYS A 216 1.43 -30.32 8.74
N THR A 217 2.20 -29.41 9.31
CA THR A 217 2.83 -28.32 8.58
C THR A 217 4.34 -28.34 8.82
N GLU A 218 5.08 -27.77 7.87
CA GLU A 218 6.53 -27.67 7.94
C GLU A 218 6.93 -26.21 8.28
N PRO A 219 7.66 -25.97 9.39
CA PRO A 219 8.10 -24.61 9.73
C PRO A 219 9.16 -24.14 8.74
N GLN A 220 8.96 -22.96 8.18
CA GLN A 220 9.92 -22.24 7.33
C GLN A 220 10.43 -21.02 8.05
N TYR A 221 11.68 -21.02 8.42
CA TYR A 221 12.38 -19.91 9.02
C TYR A 221 12.85 -18.90 7.98
N GLY A 222 13.18 -17.69 8.43
CA GLY A 222 13.83 -16.67 7.64
C GLY A 222 15.24 -17.09 7.21
N ASP A 223 15.84 -16.27 6.37
CA ASP A 223 17.20 -16.47 5.91
C ASP A 223 18.15 -15.52 6.67
N PRO A 224 19.00 -16.05 7.59
CA PRO A 224 19.95 -15.23 8.33
C PRO A 224 20.94 -14.50 7.43
N LYS A 225 21.21 -15.03 6.23
CA LYS A 225 22.14 -14.46 5.26
C LYS A 225 21.47 -13.47 4.29
N ALA A 226 20.14 -13.37 4.28
CA ALA A 226 19.46 -12.40 3.43
C ALA A 226 19.95 -10.98 3.74
N PRO A 227 20.33 -10.17 2.75
CA PRO A 227 20.69 -8.78 2.99
C PRO A 227 19.46 -7.96 3.41
N PRO A 228 19.61 -6.79 4.04
CA PRO A 228 18.51 -5.88 4.28
C PRO A 228 17.92 -5.36 2.97
N PHE A 229 16.72 -4.81 3.02
CA PHE A 229 16.11 -4.12 1.87
C PHE A 229 16.83 -2.81 1.55
N SER A 230 17.08 -2.00 2.56
CA SER A 230 17.72 -0.71 2.39
C SER A 230 19.24 -0.82 2.37
N PHE A 231 19.86 -0.07 1.46
CA PHE A 231 21.31 0.12 1.40
C PHE A 231 21.86 0.91 2.59
N LEU A 232 20.97 1.60 3.33
CA LEU A 232 21.32 2.40 4.50
C LEU A 232 21.16 1.63 5.83
N THR A 233 20.67 0.41 5.79
CA THR A 233 20.50 -0.42 6.99
C THR A 233 21.81 -1.10 7.35
N GLU A 234 22.47 -0.61 8.42
CA GLU A 234 23.74 -1.15 8.91
C GLU A 234 23.56 -2.44 9.72
N GLN A 235 22.52 -2.49 10.57
CA GLN A 235 22.25 -3.64 11.42
C GLN A 235 20.88 -4.24 11.13
N LYS A 236 20.89 -5.52 10.81
CA LYS A 236 19.64 -6.28 10.65
C LYS A 236 18.96 -6.50 12.00
N ARG A 237 17.64 -6.37 11.99
CA ARG A 237 16.81 -6.76 13.11
C ARG A 237 16.88 -8.28 13.30
N SER A 238 17.08 -8.73 14.53
CA SER A 238 16.92 -10.13 14.89
C SER A 238 15.44 -10.44 15.13
N ALA A 239 14.74 -10.94 14.11
CA ALA A 239 13.37 -11.43 14.22
C ALA A 239 13.18 -12.57 13.24
N ASP A 240 12.71 -13.69 13.72
CA ASP A 240 12.47 -14.87 12.90
C ASP A 240 11.25 -15.65 13.39
N TYR A 241 10.05 -15.16 13.02
CA TYR A 241 8.81 -15.89 13.21
C TYR A 241 8.60 -16.82 12.01
N PRO A 242 8.55 -18.16 12.21
CA PRO A 242 8.42 -19.08 11.10
C PRO A 242 7.07 -18.91 10.39
N CYS A 243 7.10 -19.01 9.07
CA CYS A 243 5.93 -19.35 8.29
C CYS A 243 5.76 -20.88 8.33
N PHE A 244 4.56 -21.36 7.96
CA PHE A 244 4.28 -22.79 7.96
C PHE A 244 3.82 -23.20 6.57
N LEU A 245 4.55 -24.15 6.00
CA LEU A 245 4.27 -24.69 4.68
C LEU A 245 3.21 -25.79 4.80
N THR A 246 2.23 -25.73 3.90
CA THR A 246 1.29 -26.82 3.64
C THR A 246 1.10 -26.96 2.13
N TYR A 247 0.49 -28.04 1.71
CA TYR A 247 0.34 -28.37 0.30
C TYR A 247 -1.13 -28.42 -0.10
N THR A 248 -1.42 -28.07 -1.33
CA THR A 248 -2.72 -28.32 -1.95
C THR A 248 -2.87 -29.81 -2.24
N ASN A 249 -4.10 -30.29 -2.31
CA ASN A 249 -4.44 -31.66 -2.64
C ASN A 249 -5.53 -31.68 -3.73
N GLU A 250 -5.91 -32.88 -4.18
CA GLU A 250 -6.87 -33.04 -5.27
C GLU A 250 -8.22 -32.36 -4.97
N ARG A 251 -8.71 -32.47 -3.75
CA ARG A 251 -9.95 -31.78 -3.32
C ARG A 251 -9.82 -30.27 -3.41
N THR A 252 -8.66 -29.70 -3.06
CA THR A 252 -8.39 -28.27 -3.22
C THR A 252 -8.45 -27.86 -4.69
N HIS A 253 -7.84 -28.67 -5.56
CA HIS A 253 -7.84 -28.41 -7.01
C HIS A 253 -9.23 -28.54 -7.62
N GLU A 254 -10.02 -29.50 -7.20
CA GLU A 254 -11.41 -29.67 -7.62
C GLU A 254 -12.27 -28.45 -7.26
N ILE A 255 -12.17 -27.97 -6.02
CA ILE A 255 -12.87 -26.75 -5.57
C ILE A 255 -12.48 -25.55 -6.44
N ILE A 256 -11.20 -25.38 -6.73
CA ILE A 256 -10.72 -24.29 -7.59
C ILE A 256 -11.29 -24.42 -9.00
N ARG A 257 -11.20 -25.59 -9.63
CA ARG A 257 -11.71 -25.81 -10.98
C ARG A 257 -13.21 -25.54 -11.09
N ASN A 258 -14.00 -25.94 -10.10
CA ASN A 258 -15.44 -25.73 -10.07
C ASN A 258 -15.83 -24.26 -9.83
N ASN A 259 -14.89 -23.39 -9.44
CA ASN A 259 -15.14 -21.98 -9.13
C ASN A 259 -14.35 -20.99 -10.00
N LEU A 260 -13.76 -21.42 -11.12
CA LEU A 260 -13.00 -20.54 -12.02
C LEU A 260 -13.83 -19.38 -12.58
N HIS A 261 -15.15 -19.59 -12.77
CA HIS A 261 -16.09 -18.57 -13.24
C HIS A 261 -16.25 -17.39 -12.25
N ARG A 262 -15.75 -17.52 -11.04
CA ARG A 262 -15.78 -16.50 -9.97
C ARG A 262 -14.46 -15.72 -9.85
N ALA A 263 -13.44 -16.08 -10.61
CA ALA A 263 -12.09 -15.51 -10.51
C ALA A 263 -11.93 -14.18 -11.27
#